data_5da4627b5af046af51946bae8e411335
#
_entry.id   5da4627b5af046af51946bae8e411335
#
_cell.length_a   1.000
_cell.length_b   1.000
_cell.length_c   1.000
_cell.angle_alpha   90.00
_cell.angle_beta   90.00
_cell.angle_gamma   90.00
#
_symmetry.space_group_name_H-M   'P 1'
#
loop_
_entity.id
_entity.type
_entity.pdbx_description
1 polymer ?
#
loop_
_entity_poly.entity_id
_entity_poly.type
_entity_poly.pdbx_seq_one_letter_code
_entity_poly.pdbx_strand_id
1 'polypeptide(L)'
;MRKPELLVPASSLEVLKVAVIFGADAVYIGGEVFGLRAKAKNFSMEDMKEGVEFAHAHGVKVYVTANILAHNQDLEGVRAYFAELKEIGPDALIISDPGVYRIAMEVCPEIERHISTQANNTNYGTYQFWYEQGAKRVVTARELSLAEIKEIREHIPEEMEIETFIHGAMCISYSGRCLLSNYFTGRDANQGACTHPCRWKYAVVEESRPGEYLPVYENERGTYIFNSKDLCMIEHIPDLLDAGIDSYKIEGRMKTALYVATVARTYRKAIDDYLESPKKYEENMEWYRDQISNCTYRQFTTGFFYGKPDHESQIYDSNTYVKEYTYLGIVGEKDEQGRYTIEQRNKFSVGEEIEVMKPDGDNITVTVKGIWDDEGNAMESAPHPKQKLWIDLGVELDKFDILRRKEME
;
A
#
# COMPACT_ATOMS: atom_id res chain seq x y z
N MET A 1 -2.40 2.33 -26.47
CA MET A 1 -2.06 2.85 -25.13
C MET A 1 -1.52 1.67 -24.33
N ARG A 2 -0.36 1.79 -23.66
CA ARG A 2 0.23 0.69 -22.87
C ARG A 2 -0.58 0.54 -21.58
N LYS A 3 -0.92 -0.70 -21.19
CA LYS A 3 -1.57 -0.96 -19.89
C LYS A 3 -0.57 -0.64 -18.77
N PRO A 4 -0.91 0.23 -17.82
CA PRO A 4 -0.05 0.50 -16.68
C PRO A 4 -0.05 -0.69 -15.71
N GLU A 5 1.07 -0.90 -15.05
CA GLU A 5 1.21 -1.88 -13.98
C GLU A 5 0.52 -1.37 -12.71
N LEU A 6 -0.31 -2.18 -12.07
CA LEU A 6 -0.85 -1.92 -10.73
C LEU A 6 0.04 -2.57 -9.67
N LEU A 7 0.80 -1.75 -8.93
CA LEU A 7 1.76 -2.18 -7.91
C LEU A 7 1.15 -2.05 -6.52
N VAL A 8 0.97 -3.17 -5.85
CA VAL A 8 0.21 -3.30 -4.59
C VAL A 8 1.14 -3.66 -3.43
N PRO A 9 0.97 -3.07 -2.22
CA PRO A 9 1.78 -3.41 -1.05
C PRO A 9 1.35 -4.72 -0.41
N ALA A 10 2.31 -5.43 0.22
CA ALA A 10 1.98 -6.52 1.13
C ALA A 10 2.82 -6.49 2.40
N SER A 11 2.17 -6.76 3.54
CA SER A 11 2.77 -6.79 4.87
C SER A 11 3.08 -8.21 5.37
N SER A 12 2.56 -9.23 4.69
CA SER A 12 2.72 -10.64 5.04
C SER A 12 2.41 -11.51 3.83
N LEU A 13 2.77 -12.79 3.90
CA LEU A 13 2.47 -13.77 2.86
C LEU A 13 0.97 -13.86 2.54
N GLU A 14 0.10 -13.80 3.57
CA GLU A 14 -1.36 -13.76 3.40
C GLU A 14 -1.79 -12.54 2.56
N VAL A 15 -1.29 -11.35 2.93
CA VAL A 15 -1.63 -10.10 2.22
C VAL A 15 -1.08 -10.11 0.80
N LEU A 16 0.09 -10.71 0.56
CA LEU A 16 0.65 -10.89 -0.78
C LEU A 16 -0.30 -11.75 -1.64
N LYS A 17 -0.72 -12.91 -1.12
CA LYS A 17 -1.66 -13.79 -1.84
C LYS A 17 -2.96 -13.08 -2.16
N VAL A 18 -3.51 -12.33 -1.21
CA VAL A 18 -4.70 -11.50 -1.43
C VAL A 18 -4.45 -10.43 -2.50
N ALA A 19 -3.34 -9.70 -2.47
CA ALA A 19 -3.02 -8.70 -3.49
C ALA A 19 -2.98 -9.30 -4.90
N VAL A 20 -2.34 -10.46 -5.04
CA VAL A 20 -2.27 -11.22 -6.31
C VAL A 20 -3.66 -11.59 -6.81
N ILE A 21 -4.50 -12.18 -5.97
CA ILE A 21 -5.85 -12.64 -6.34
C ILE A 21 -6.78 -11.46 -6.64
N PHE A 22 -6.62 -10.33 -5.96
CA PHE A 22 -7.45 -9.13 -6.15
C PHE A 22 -6.93 -8.16 -7.21
N GLY A 23 -6.04 -8.59 -8.11
CA GLY A 23 -5.76 -7.93 -9.38
C GLY A 23 -4.49 -7.09 -9.43
N ALA A 24 -3.52 -7.32 -8.54
CA ALA A 24 -2.18 -6.74 -8.68
C ALA A 24 -1.48 -7.30 -9.94
N ASP A 25 -0.78 -6.44 -10.70
CA ASP A 25 0.18 -6.86 -11.72
C ASP A 25 1.57 -7.08 -11.10
N ALA A 26 1.85 -6.38 -10.00
CA ALA A 26 3.05 -6.57 -9.19
C ALA A 26 2.77 -6.30 -7.70
N VAL A 27 3.55 -6.94 -6.82
CA VAL A 27 3.46 -6.75 -5.37
C VAL A 27 4.82 -6.31 -4.83
N TYR A 28 4.84 -5.29 -3.95
CA TYR A 28 6.08 -4.92 -3.27
C TYR A 28 6.03 -5.28 -1.78
N ILE A 29 7.12 -5.89 -1.33
CA ILE A 29 7.30 -6.43 0.02
C ILE A 29 8.56 -5.88 0.68
N GLY A 30 8.72 -6.14 1.98
CA GLY A 30 9.96 -5.83 2.69
C GLY A 30 10.40 -6.99 3.55
N GLY A 31 11.70 -7.24 3.57
CA GLY A 31 12.32 -8.18 4.48
C GLY A 31 12.42 -7.64 5.91
N GLU A 32 12.83 -8.50 6.83
CA GLU A 32 13.06 -8.16 8.24
C GLU A 32 14.15 -7.10 8.41
N VAL A 33 15.03 -6.97 7.43
CA VAL A 33 16.16 -6.03 7.42
C VAL A 33 16.15 -5.15 6.17
N PHE A 34 16.84 -4.00 6.24
CA PHE A 34 17.12 -3.05 5.14
C PHE A 34 15.93 -2.43 4.44
N GLY A 35 14.68 -2.75 4.83
CA GLY A 35 13.47 -2.09 4.36
C GLY A 35 13.00 -1.00 5.33
N LEU A 36 12.41 0.08 4.80
CA LEU A 36 11.65 1.01 5.63
C LEU A 36 10.46 0.28 6.24
N ARG A 37 10.26 0.48 7.58
CA ARG A 37 9.26 -0.18 8.44
C ARG A 37 9.75 -1.51 9.06
N ALA A 38 11.02 -1.55 9.48
CA ALA A 38 11.63 -2.69 10.18
C ALA A 38 10.87 -3.19 11.43
N LYS A 39 9.93 -2.40 11.98
CA LYS A 39 9.04 -2.80 13.10
C LYS A 39 7.67 -3.34 12.66
N ALA A 40 7.39 -3.42 11.35
CA ALA A 40 6.22 -4.12 10.83
C ALA A 40 6.42 -5.64 10.89
N LYS A 41 5.33 -6.41 10.70
CA LYS A 41 5.50 -7.78 10.22
C LYS A 41 6.19 -7.68 8.87
N ASN A 42 7.36 -8.25 8.77
CA ASN A 42 8.15 -8.32 7.54
C ASN A 42 8.24 -9.79 7.14
N PHE A 43 8.61 -10.01 5.88
CA PHE A 43 8.73 -11.36 5.34
C PHE A 43 10.04 -11.99 5.84
N SER A 44 9.95 -13.22 6.38
CA SER A 44 11.10 -14.11 6.48
C SER A 44 11.58 -14.52 5.08
N MET A 45 12.75 -15.10 4.96
CA MET A 45 13.25 -15.57 3.67
C MET A 45 12.37 -16.72 3.12
N GLU A 46 11.83 -17.55 3.99
CA GLU A 46 10.88 -18.62 3.64
C GLU A 46 9.57 -18.03 3.11
N ASP A 47 8.99 -17.04 3.80
CA ASP A 47 7.77 -16.35 3.36
C ASP A 47 8.00 -15.63 2.01
N MET A 48 9.19 -15.03 1.81
CA MET A 48 9.53 -14.40 0.53
C MET A 48 9.57 -15.41 -0.60
N LYS A 49 10.24 -16.57 -0.38
CA LYS A 49 10.33 -17.62 -1.38
C LYS A 49 8.94 -18.13 -1.77
N GLU A 50 8.11 -18.49 -0.79
CA GLU A 50 6.74 -18.93 -1.04
C GLU A 50 5.91 -17.84 -1.74
N GLY A 51 6.08 -16.58 -1.34
CA GLY A 51 5.40 -15.43 -1.93
C GLY A 51 5.78 -15.20 -3.38
N VAL A 52 7.07 -15.28 -3.72
CA VAL A 52 7.57 -15.16 -5.10
C VAL A 52 7.05 -16.32 -5.96
N GLU A 53 7.15 -17.56 -5.48
CA GLU A 53 6.63 -18.74 -6.18
C GLU A 53 5.11 -18.62 -6.46
N PHE A 54 4.34 -18.19 -5.44
CA PHE A 54 2.90 -18.00 -5.59
C PHE A 54 2.56 -16.89 -6.59
N ALA A 55 3.22 -15.73 -6.50
CA ALA A 55 2.99 -14.61 -7.40
C ALA A 55 3.34 -14.96 -8.84
N HIS A 56 4.50 -15.57 -9.07
CA HIS A 56 4.95 -16.01 -10.40
C HIS A 56 4.00 -17.05 -11.02
N ALA A 57 3.45 -17.97 -10.21
CA ALA A 57 2.45 -18.95 -10.69
C ALA A 57 1.16 -18.27 -11.20
N HIS A 58 0.89 -17.03 -10.77
CA HIS A 58 -0.24 -16.21 -11.22
C HIS A 58 0.17 -15.11 -12.22
N GLY A 59 1.44 -15.09 -12.70
CA GLY A 59 1.93 -14.09 -13.64
C GLY A 59 2.15 -12.70 -13.02
N VAL A 60 2.26 -12.61 -11.70
CA VAL A 60 2.44 -11.36 -10.93
C VAL A 60 3.88 -11.23 -10.49
N LYS A 61 4.47 -10.04 -10.65
CA LYS A 61 5.84 -9.72 -10.25
C LYS A 61 5.96 -9.42 -8.76
N VAL A 62 7.16 -9.63 -8.21
CA VAL A 62 7.47 -9.30 -6.80
C VAL A 62 8.70 -8.40 -6.71
N TYR A 63 8.55 -7.26 -6.03
CA TYR A 63 9.61 -6.29 -5.80
C TYR A 63 9.96 -6.21 -4.32
N VAL A 64 11.26 -6.32 -3.99
CA VAL A 64 11.73 -6.29 -2.60
C VAL A 64 12.31 -4.92 -2.27
N THR A 65 11.86 -4.31 -1.18
CA THR A 65 12.39 -3.02 -0.72
C THR A 65 13.68 -3.19 0.05
N ALA A 66 14.75 -2.49 -0.38
CA ALA A 66 16.00 -2.30 0.31
C ALA A 66 16.34 -0.80 0.34
N ASN A 67 15.40 0.01 0.85
CA ASN A 67 15.36 1.45 0.64
C ASN A 67 15.58 2.28 1.90
N ILE A 68 16.32 1.75 2.87
CA ILE A 68 16.83 2.54 3.99
C ILE A 68 17.90 3.52 3.51
N LEU A 69 18.22 4.55 4.31
CA LEU A 69 19.45 5.30 4.21
C LEU A 69 20.52 4.52 4.98
N ALA A 70 21.36 3.76 4.26
CA ALA A 70 22.32 2.85 4.85
C ALA A 70 23.48 3.59 5.52
N HIS A 71 23.89 3.12 6.69
CA HIS A 71 25.14 3.50 7.33
C HIS A 71 26.25 2.47 7.03
N ASN A 72 27.51 2.82 7.26
CA ASN A 72 28.64 1.92 6.97
C ASN A 72 28.50 0.52 7.57
N GLN A 73 27.93 0.43 8.77
CA GLN A 73 27.67 -0.84 9.48
C GLN A 73 26.64 -1.74 8.78
N ASP A 74 25.79 -1.17 7.91
CA ASP A 74 24.74 -1.92 7.23
C ASP A 74 25.24 -2.61 5.95
N LEU A 75 26.32 -2.11 5.33
CA LEU A 75 26.74 -2.47 3.97
C LEU A 75 27.09 -3.96 3.82
N GLU A 76 27.78 -4.55 4.81
CA GLU A 76 28.11 -5.99 4.76
C GLU A 76 26.85 -6.86 4.90
N GLY A 77 25.92 -6.45 5.77
CA GLY A 77 24.62 -7.11 5.90
C GLY A 77 23.79 -7.02 4.62
N VAL A 78 23.79 -5.88 3.93
CA VAL A 78 23.13 -5.70 2.62
C VAL A 78 23.70 -6.67 1.59
N ARG A 79 25.02 -6.85 1.55
CA ARG A 79 25.68 -7.77 0.62
C ARG A 79 25.23 -9.21 0.82
N ALA A 80 25.19 -9.67 2.07
CA ALA A 80 24.69 -11.01 2.42
C ALA A 80 23.22 -11.18 2.04
N TYR A 81 22.38 -10.20 2.39
CA TYR A 81 20.97 -10.20 2.08
C TYR A 81 20.68 -10.26 0.58
N PHE A 82 21.41 -9.52 -0.24
CA PHE A 82 21.24 -9.57 -1.70
C PHE A 82 21.70 -10.90 -2.30
N ALA A 83 22.69 -11.56 -1.71
CA ALA A 83 23.06 -12.91 -2.12
C ALA A 83 21.94 -13.93 -1.85
N GLU A 84 21.23 -13.80 -0.74
CA GLU A 84 20.06 -14.65 -0.44
C GLU A 84 18.88 -14.32 -1.37
N LEU A 85 18.58 -13.04 -1.62
CA LEU A 85 17.53 -12.62 -2.55
C LEU A 85 17.79 -13.10 -3.98
N LYS A 86 19.05 -13.17 -4.41
CA LYS A 86 19.41 -13.73 -5.70
C LYS A 86 18.91 -15.17 -5.88
N GLU A 87 19.00 -16.00 -4.85
CA GLU A 87 18.53 -17.39 -4.86
C GLU A 87 16.98 -17.49 -4.85
N ILE A 88 16.31 -16.49 -4.25
CA ILE A 88 14.84 -16.42 -4.22
C ILE A 88 14.29 -15.95 -5.57
N GLY A 89 14.99 -15.04 -6.24
CA GLY A 89 14.65 -14.54 -7.57
C GLY A 89 13.45 -13.58 -7.63
N PRO A 90 13.35 -12.53 -6.78
CA PRO A 90 12.37 -11.47 -7.00
C PRO A 90 12.69 -10.73 -8.31
N ASP A 91 11.68 -10.09 -8.90
CA ASP A 91 11.83 -9.41 -10.20
C ASP A 91 12.63 -8.11 -10.08
N ALA A 92 12.51 -7.38 -8.96
CA ALA A 92 13.28 -6.15 -8.75
C ALA A 92 13.59 -5.84 -7.28
N LEU A 93 14.63 -5.02 -7.09
CA LEU A 93 14.98 -4.39 -5.82
C LEU A 93 14.60 -2.90 -5.87
N ILE A 94 13.89 -2.41 -4.85
CA ILE A 94 13.56 -0.98 -4.70
C ILE A 94 14.59 -0.35 -3.76
N ILE A 95 15.48 0.48 -4.29
CA ILE A 95 16.68 0.99 -3.61
C ILE A 95 16.67 2.53 -3.62
N SER A 96 17.19 3.16 -2.56
CA SER A 96 17.33 4.63 -2.48
C SER A 96 18.77 5.10 -2.31
N ASP A 97 19.62 4.28 -1.72
CA ASP A 97 20.99 4.62 -1.38
C ASP A 97 21.95 4.20 -2.51
N PRO A 98 22.81 5.10 -3.05
CA PRO A 98 23.75 4.76 -4.12
C PRO A 98 24.78 3.68 -3.73
N GLY A 99 25.16 3.60 -2.45
CA GLY A 99 26.07 2.54 -1.97
C GLY A 99 25.42 1.18 -2.00
N VAL A 100 24.16 1.10 -1.55
CA VAL A 100 23.32 -0.11 -1.64
C VAL A 100 23.07 -0.50 -3.10
N TYR A 101 22.81 0.50 -3.97
CA TYR A 101 22.63 0.29 -5.40
C TYR A 101 23.87 -0.35 -6.05
N ARG A 102 25.05 0.15 -5.72
CA ARG A 102 26.32 -0.42 -6.19
C ARG A 102 26.49 -1.88 -5.75
N ILE A 103 26.16 -2.21 -4.50
CA ILE A 103 26.21 -3.58 -3.99
C ILE A 103 25.25 -4.48 -4.79
N ALA A 104 24.04 -4.01 -5.13
CA ALA A 104 23.11 -4.77 -5.97
C ALA A 104 23.69 -5.08 -7.35
N MET A 105 24.35 -4.10 -7.99
CA MET A 105 25.03 -4.31 -9.27
C MET A 105 26.14 -5.35 -9.19
N GLU A 106 26.84 -5.44 -8.07
CA GLU A 106 27.93 -6.39 -7.86
C GLU A 106 27.43 -7.81 -7.52
N VAL A 107 26.38 -7.94 -6.71
CA VAL A 107 25.95 -9.21 -6.12
C VAL A 107 24.85 -9.89 -6.94
N CYS A 108 23.87 -9.13 -7.39
CA CYS A 108 22.68 -9.63 -8.11
C CYS A 108 22.35 -8.77 -9.34
N PRO A 109 23.29 -8.66 -10.32
CA PRO A 109 23.10 -7.81 -11.51
C PRO A 109 21.90 -8.20 -12.37
N GLU A 110 21.42 -9.43 -12.28
CA GLU A 110 20.28 -9.99 -13.00
C GLU A 110 18.93 -9.51 -12.45
N ILE A 111 18.85 -9.07 -11.18
CA ILE A 111 17.63 -8.53 -10.59
C ILE A 111 17.49 -7.06 -11.00
N GLU A 112 16.32 -6.66 -11.49
CA GLU A 112 16.07 -5.26 -11.87
C GLU A 112 16.23 -4.31 -10.68
N ARG A 113 16.63 -3.08 -10.94
CA ARG A 113 16.82 -2.04 -9.92
C ARG A 113 15.84 -0.90 -10.19
N HIS A 114 14.96 -0.67 -9.22
CA HIS A 114 13.99 0.42 -9.19
C HIS A 114 14.43 1.45 -8.15
N ILE A 115 14.48 2.72 -8.53
CA ILE A 115 14.90 3.79 -7.62
C ILE A 115 13.72 4.24 -6.78
N SER A 116 13.83 4.09 -5.47
CA SER A 116 12.79 4.44 -4.51
C SER A 116 12.47 5.94 -4.50
N THR A 117 11.23 6.29 -4.17
CA THR A 117 10.84 7.68 -3.84
C THR A 117 11.68 8.31 -2.73
N GLN A 118 12.33 7.49 -1.88
CA GLN A 118 13.27 7.94 -0.84
C GLN A 118 14.53 8.62 -1.39
N ALA A 119 14.86 8.41 -2.65
CA ALA A 119 15.94 9.13 -3.34
C ALA A 119 15.53 10.54 -3.77
N ASN A 120 14.24 10.92 -3.60
CA ASN A 120 13.68 12.24 -3.88
C ASN A 120 13.94 12.71 -5.32
N ASN A 121 13.57 11.89 -6.30
CA ASN A 121 13.75 12.17 -7.71
C ASN A 121 12.68 13.16 -8.20
N THR A 122 13.09 14.38 -8.56
CA THR A 122 12.20 15.51 -8.87
C THR A 122 12.43 16.13 -10.24
N ASN A 123 13.36 15.63 -11.05
CA ASN A 123 13.68 16.22 -12.36
C ASN A 123 14.24 15.18 -13.33
N TYR A 124 14.08 15.43 -14.63
CA TYR A 124 14.52 14.52 -15.69
C TYR A 124 16.04 14.22 -15.68
N GLY A 125 16.88 15.16 -15.24
CA GLY A 125 18.32 14.91 -15.14
C GLY A 125 18.66 13.82 -14.13
N THR A 126 17.92 13.72 -13.02
CA THR A 126 18.05 12.61 -12.04
C THR A 126 17.64 11.28 -12.67
N TYR A 127 16.57 11.26 -13.48
CA TYR A 127 16.13 10.05 -14.17
C TYR A 127 17.15 9.59 -15.22
N GLN A 128 17.70 10.51 -16.00
CA GLN A 128 18.77 10.23 -16.97
C GLN A 128 20.00 9.64 -16.27
N PHE A 129 20.42 10.24 -15.14
CA PHE A 129 21.52 9.71 -14.34
C PHE A 129 21.28 8.25 -13.92
N TRP A 130 20.10 7.95 -13.38
CA TRP A 130 19.78 6.59 -12.96
C TRP A 130 19.67 5.62 -14.13
N TYR A 131 19.14 6.07 -15.26
CA TYR A 131 19.11 5.28 -16.50
C TYR A 131 20.53 4.89 -16.95
N GLU A 132 21.45 5.83 -16.94
CA GLU A 132 22.88 5.59 -17.27
C GLU A 132 23.55 4.62 -16.30
N GLN A 133 23.09 4.57 -15.05
CA GLN A 133 23.52 3.57 -14.06
C GLN A 133 22.87 2.19 -14.26
N GLY A 134 21.94 2.05 -15.21
CA GLY A 134 21.24 0.81 -15.50
C GLY A 134 20.01 0.54 -14.62
N ALA A 135 19.43 1.58 -14.01
CA ALA A 135 18.13 1.47 -13.36
C ALA A 135 17.02 1.30 -14.41
N LYS A 136 16.07 0.41 -14.14
CA LYS A 136 14.93 0.15 -15.02
C LYS A 136 13.80 1.13 -14.78
N ARG A 137 13.60 1.57 -13.53
CA ARG A 137 12.44 2.36 -13.09
C ARG A 137 12.82 3.36 -12.02
N VAL A 138 12.17 4.52 -12.04
CA VAL A 138 12.25 5.53 -10.98
C VAL A 138 10.87 5.81 -10.41
N VAL A 139 10.76 5.74 -9.08
CA VAL A 139 9.57 6.17 -8.34
C VAL A 139 9.66 7.67 -8.12
N THR A 140 8.66 8.41 -8.58
CA THR A 140 8.59 9.87 -8.45
C THR A 140 8.59 10.29 -6.97
N ALA A 141 9.10 11.49 -6.70
CA ALA A 141 8.74 12.19 -5.48
C ALA A 141 7.22 12.51 -5.51
N ARG A 142 6.56 12.47 -4.35
CA ARG A 142 5.10 12.70 -4.25
C ARG A 142 4.71 14.17 -4.40
N GLU A 143 5.69 15.04 -4.43
CA GLU A 143 5.59 16.49 -4.54
C GLU A 143 5.56 16.98 -5.99
N LEU A 144 5.64 16.07 -6.97
CA LEU A 144 5.56 16.41 -8.39
C LEU A 144 4.10 16.51 -8.86
N SER A 145 3.85 17.53 -9.70
CA SER A 145 2.62 17.67 -10.46
C SER A 145 2.61 16.77 -11.72
N LEU A 146 1.42 16.53 -12.28
CA LEU A 146 1.29 15.79 -13.55
C LEU A 146 2.04 16.49 -14.70
N ALA A 147 2.08 17.82 -14.70
CA ALA A 147 2.82 18.59 -15.72
C ALA A 147 4.34 18.32 -15.63
N GLU A 148 4.90 18.31 -14.42
CA GLU A 148 6.31 17.97 -14.20
C GLU A 148 6.62 16.51 -14.56
N ILE A 149 5.70 15.57 -14.30
CA ILE A 149 5.88 14.16 -14.67
C ILE A 149 5.86 14.01 -16.21
N LYS A 150 4.96 14.72 -16.91
CA LYS A 150 4.94 14.77 -18.38
C LYS A 150 6.25 15.31 -18.94
N GLU A 151 6.76 16.41 -18.40
CA GLU A 151 8.04 16.97 -18.80
C GLU A 151 9.19 15.98 -18.58
N ILE A 152 9.19 15.25 -17.46
CA ILE A 152 10.16 14.18 -17.22
C ILE A 152 10.05 13.11 -18.31
N ARG A 153 8.83 12.63 -18.63
CA ARG A 153 8.60 11.61 -19.67
C ARG A 153 9.15 12.03 -21.03
N GLU A 154 9.01 13.29 -21.41
CA GLU A 154 9.49 13.84 -22.68
C GLU A 154 11.03 13.87 -22.80
N HIS A 155 11.75 13.88 -21.68
CA HIS A 155 13.20 14.02 -21.63
C HIS A 155 13.96 12.75 -21.30
N ILE A 156 13.28 11.62 -21.10
CA ILE A 156 13.92 10.34 -20.77
C ILE A 156 13.62 9.27 -21.84
N PRO A 157 14.48 8.25 -21.99
CA PRO A 157 14.21 7.13 -22.89
C PRO A 157 12.90 6.42 -22.58
N GLU A 158 12.26 5.87 -23.61
CA GLU A 158 10.99 5.12 -23.46
C GLU A 158 11.16 3.87 -22.57
N GLU A 159 12.35 3.26 -22.59
CA GLU A 159 12.70 2.09 -21.80
C GLU A 159 12.83 2.39 -20.29
N MET A 160 13.02 3.65 -19.91
CA MET A 160 13.04 4.09 -18.51
C MET A 160 11.62 4.25 -18.01
N GLU A 161 11.22 3.43 -17.04
CA GLU A 161 9.88 3.43 -16.51
C GLU A 161 9.68 4.47 -15.40
N ILE A 162 8.51 5.11 -15.41
CA ILE A 162 8.05 6.03 -14.36
C ILE A 162 7.01 5.32 -13.49
N GLU A 163 7.25 5.29 -12.17
CA GLU A 163 6.31 4.81 -11.18
C GLU A 163 5.86 5.97 -10.29
N THR A 164 4.58 6.04 -9.95
CA THR A 164 4.08 7.05 -9.01
C THR A 164 3.07 6.48 -8.03
N PHE A 165 3.01 7.06 -6.82
CA PHE A 165 1.94 6.74 -5.88
C PHE A 165 0.62 7.36 -6.34
N ILE A 166 -0.44 6.55 -6.32
CA ILE A 166 -1.79 6.96 -6.74
C ILE A 166 -2.82 6.86 -5.63
N HIS A 167 -2.48 6.18 -4.51
CA HIS A 167 -3.40 5.97 -3.40
C HIS A 167 -2.66 5.78 -2.08
N GLY A 168 -3.27 6.25 -0.99
CA GLY A 168 -2.87 6.01 0.40
C GLY A 168 -2.22 7.20 1.09
N ALA A 169 -1.56 6.95 2.20
CA ALA A 169 -1.09 7.98 3.12
C ALA A 169 -0.04 8.91 2.51
N MET A 170 -0.23 10.22 2.68
CA MET A 170 0.76 11.25 2.35
C MET A 170 1.72 11.52 3.51
N CYS A 171 2.91 12.03 3.20
CA CYS A 171 3.91 12.46 4.17
C CYS A 171 3.95 13.99 4.26
N ILE A 172 4.28 14.54 5.44
CA ILE A 172 4.42 15.99 5.67
C ILE A 172 5.66 16.58 4.99
N SER A 173 6.64 15.77 4.65
CA SER A 173 7.90 16.20 4.05
C SER A 173 8.31 15.21 2.95
N TYR A 174 9.31 15.61 2.17
CA TYR A 174 9.97 14.67 1.25
C TYR A 174 10.29 13.35 1.95
N SER A 175 10.06 12.27 1.25
CA SER A 175 10.19 10.92 1.79
C SER A 175 11.60 10.68 2.35
N GLY A 176 11.70 10.18 3.58
CA GLY A 176 12.97 9.92 4.24
C GLY A 176 13.73 11.15 4.76
N ARG A 177 13.18 12.37 4.69
CA ARG A 177 13.86 13.59 5.12
C ARG A 177 13.34 14.19 6.42
N CYS A 178 12.29 13.63 7.01
CA CYS A 178 11.68 14.11 8.24
C CYS A 178 12.44 13.61 9.47
N LEU A 179 12.80 14.52 10.38
CA LEU A 179 13.45 14.22 11.65
C LEU A 179 12.50 14.23 12.84
N LEU A 180 11.21 14.55 12.67
CA LEU A 180 10.26 14.68 13.79
C LEU A 180 10.16 13.40 14.62
N SER A 181 10.15 12.22 14.00
CA SER A 181 10.08 10.96 14.71
C SER A 181 11.32 10.73 15.59
N ASN A 182 12.51 11.01 15.06
CA ASN A 182 13.75 10.92 15.83
C ASN A 182 13.74 11.92 16.99
N TYR A 183 13.39 13.18 16.73
CA TYR A 183 13.35 14.24 17.73
C TYR A 183 12.41 13.91 18.90
N PHE A 184 11.17 13.48 18.62
CA PHE A 184 10.18 13.24 19.68
C PHE A 184 10.30 11.87 20.37
N THR A 185 10.82 10.86 19.69
CA THR A 185 10.76 9.48 20.19
C THR A 185 12.06 8.70 20.13
N GLY A 186 13.15 9.31 19.65
CA GLY A 186 14.42 8.63 19.40
C GLY A 186 14.35 7.56 18.31
N ARG A 187 13.25 7.52 17.53
CA ARG A 187 13.04 6.54 16.47
C ARG A 187 13.26 7.16 15.11
N ASP A 188 14.21 6.63 14.38
CA ASP A 188 14.61 7.16 13.09
C ASP A 188 13.65 6.73 11.97
N ALA A 189 12.97 7.70 11.35
CA ALA A 189 12.09 7.47 10.22
C ALA A 189 12.85 6.95 8.99
N ASN A 190 14.12 7.32 8.83
CA ASN A 190 14.97 6.94 7.73
C ASN A 190 15.48 5.49 7.84
N GLN A 191 15.38 4.92 9.05
CA GLN A 191 15.65 3.52 9.36
C GLN A 191 14.36 2.70 9.55
N GLY A 192 13.23 3.19 9.02
CA GLY A 192 11.96 2.46 9.02
C GLY A 192 11.18 2.51 10.34
N ALA A 193 11.58 3.34 11.30
CA ALA A 193 10.97 3.40 12.64
C ALA A 193 10.08 4.63 12.87
N CYS A 194 9.47 5.20 11.80
CA CYS A 194 8.61 6.38 11.92
C CYS A 194 7.41 6.16 12.84
N THR A 195 7.23 7.03 13.84
CA THR A 195 6.11 7.02 14.79
C THR A 195 4.96 7.94 14.39
N HIS A 196 5.05 8.55 13.20
CA HIS A 196 4.05 9.47 12.64
C HIS A 196 3.72 10.68 13.53
N PRO A 197 4.70 11.40 14.13
CA PRO A 197 4.41 12.52 15.01
C PRO A 197 3.72 13.68 14.27
N CYS A 198 3.91 13.82 12.97
CA CYS A 198 3.18 14.80 12.16
C CYS A 198 1.64 14.64 12.19
N ARG A 199 1.13 13.55 12.77
CA ARG A 199 -0.31 13.26 12.93
C ARG A 199 -0.81 13.41 14.36
N TRP A 200 0.07 13.83 15.29
CA TRP A 200 -0.32 14.11 16.65
C TRP A 200 -0.94 15.52 16.74
N LYS A 201 -1.75 15.75 17.76
CA LYS A 201 -2.28 17.07 18.06
C LYS A 201 -1.22 17.91 18.76
N TYR A 202 -0.99 19.10 18.25
CA TYR A 202 -0.05 20.06 18.81
C TYR A 202 -0.74 21.38 19.15
N ALA A 203 -0.17 22.08 20.11
CA ALA A 203 -0.45 23.49 20.36
C ALA A 203 0.89 24.20 20.63
N VAL A 204 0.99 25.44 20.20
CA VAL A 204 2.12 26.31 20.55
C VAL A 204 1.76 27.05 21.83
N VAL A 205 2.70 27.10 22.77
CA VAL A 205 2.59 27.90 24.00
C VAL A 205 3.66 28.97 23.94
N GLU A 206 3.26 30.19 24.08
CA GLU A 206 4.19 31.31 24.23
C GLU A 206 4.69 31.40 25.70
N GLU A 207 6.00 31.50 25.90
CA GLU A 207 6.61 31.47 27.23
C GLU A 207 6.08 32.60 28.15
N SER A 208 5.73 33.76 27.58
CA SER A 208 5.17 34.90 28.32
C SER A 208 3.68 34.74 28.66
N ARG A 209 3.00 33.69 28.10
CA ARG A 209 1.58 33.39 28.33
C ARG A 209 1.37 31.93 28.72
N PRO A 210 1.88 31.51 29.87
CA PRO A 210 1.76 30.12 30.31
C PRO A 210 0.28 29.75 30.53
N GLY A 211 -0.15 28.64 29.90
CA GLY A 211 -1.54 28.14 30.00
C GLY A 211 -2.44 28.56 28.85
N GLU A 212 -2.02 29.43 27.95
CA GLU A 212 -2.70 29.70 26.68
C GLU A 212 -2.17 28.75 25.59
N TYR A 213 -3.02 27.83 25.16
CA TYR A 213 -2.71 26.90 24.07
C TYR A 213 -3.19 27.48 22.74
N LEU A 214 -2.25 27.93 21.91
CA LEU A 214 -2.54 28.45 20.60
C LEU A 214 -2.60 27.25 19.63
N PRO A 215 -3.76 26.91 19.05
CA PRO A 215 -3.84 25.85 18.08
C PRO A 215 -3.00 26.23 16.84
N VAL A 216 -2.34 25.25 16.28
CA VAL A 216 -1.44 25.46 15.13
C VAL A 216 -2.25 25.25 13.85
N TYR A 217 -2.31 26.28 12.99
CA TYR A 217 -3.00 26.29 11.70
C TYR A 217 -2.03 26.66 10.58
N GLU A 218 -2.32 26.27 9.35
CA GLU A 218 -1.59 26.74 8.18
C GLU A 218 -2.20 28.04 7.64
N ASN A 219 -1.34 28.96 7.23
CA ASN A 219 -1.72 30.14 6.47
C ASN A 219 -0.65 30.44 5.41
N GLU A 220 -0.87 31.47 4.59
CA GLU A 220 0.00 31.86 3.47
C GLU A 220 1.48 32.13 3.84
N ARG A 221 1.86 32.05 5.10
CA ARG A 221 3.18 32.41 5.63
C ARG A 221 4.00 31.28 6.27
N GLY A 222 3.46 30.07 6.43
CA GLY A 222 4.22 29.00 7.05
C GLY A 222 3.55 27.64 7.13
N THR A 223 4.39 26.60 7.18
CA THR A 223 3.98 25.21 7.29
C THR A 223 3.83 24.82 8.74
N TYR A 224 2.74 24.20 9.06
CA TYR A 224 2.39 23.69 10.37
C TYR A 224 2.31 22.16 10.30
N ILE A 225 2.43 21.48 11.46
CA ILE A 225 2.43 20.00 11.52
C ILE A 225 0.99 19.52 11.53
N PHE A 226 0.53 18.89 10.43
CA PHE A 226 -0.88 18.52 10.27
C PHE A 226 -1.11 17.12 9.78
N ASN A 227 -2.34 16.63 9.99
CA ASN A 227 -2.84 15.35 9.56
C ASN A 227 -3.30 15.43 8.09
N SER A 228 -2.41 15.15 7.16
CA SER A 228 -2.75 15.19 5.74
C SER A 228 -3.81 14.14 5.37
N LYS A 229 -4.71 14.52 4.46
CA LYS A 229 -5.65 13.63 3.80
C LYS A 229 -4.88 12.51 3.05
N ASP A 230 -5.55 11.42 2.78
CA ASP A 230 -4.97 10.32 2.01
C ASP A 230 -5.07 10.61 0.49
N LEU A 231 -4.02 10.29 -0.25
CA LEU A 231 -4.02 10.41 -1.71
C LEU A 231 -5.04 9.45 -2.31
N CYS A 232 -5.82 9.91 -3.29
CA CYS A 232 -6.70 9.07 -4.09
C CYS A 232 -6.86 9.63 -5.52
N MET A 233 -6.41 8.85 -6.50
CA MET A 233 -6.45 9.21 -7.92
C MET A 233 -7.42 8.35 -8.72
N ILE A 234 -8.40 7.71 -8.05
CA ILE A 234 -9.34 6.79 -8.69
C ILE A 234 -10.19 7.47 -9.79
N GLU A 235 -10.48 8.75 -9.63
CA GLU A 235 -11.24 9.57 -10.58
C GLU A 235 -10.37 10.17 -11.69
N HIS A 236 -9.05 9.91 -11.68
CA HIS A 236 -8.06 10.57 -12.52
C HIS A 236 -7.17 9.58 -13.29
N ILE A 237 -7.68 8.35 -13.53
CA ILE A 237 -6.96 7.34 -14.32
C ILE A 237 -6.57 7.86 -15.72
N PRO A 238 -7.45 8.60 -16.44
CA PRO A 238 -7.09 9.20 -17.73
C PRO A 238 -5.86 10.10 -17.66
N ASP A 239 -5.79 10.98 -16.65
CA ASP A 239 -4.69 11.95 -16.49
C ASP A 239 -3.36 11.29 -16.20
N LEU A 240 -3.39 10.19 -15.40
CA LEU A 240 -2.21 9.38 -15.09
C LEU A 240 -1.66 8.68 -16.34
N LEU A 241 -2.55 8.12 -17.17
CA LEU A 241 -2.18 7.50 -18.45
C LEU A 241 -1.60 8.51 -19.43
N ASP A 242 -2.22 9.70 -19.50
CA ASP A 242 -1.80 10.79 -20.38
C ASP A 242 -0.46 11.41 -19.94
N ALA A 243 -0.12 11.29 -18.66
CA ALA A 243 1.19 11.67 -18.13
C ALA A 243 2.31 10.66 -18.46
N GLY A 244 2.00 9.53 -19.09
CA GLY A 244 2.98 8.52 -19.49
C GLY A 244 3.59 7.74 -18.30
N ILE A 245 2.82 7.54 -17.24
CA ILE A 245 3.22 6.79 -16.05
C ILE A 245 3.04 5.29 -16.32
N ASP A 246 4.10 4.51 -16.11
CA ASP A 246 4.14 3.07 -16.42
C ASP A 246 3.63 2.20 -15.26
N SER A 247 3.78 2.65 -14.01
CA SER A 247 3.40 1.87 -12.82
C SER A 247 2.66 2.73 -11.79
N TYR A 248 1.51 2.23 -11.35
CA TYR A 248 0.58 2.86 -10.41
C TYR A 248 0.72 2.20 -9.05
N LYS A 249 1.35 2.90 -8.11
CA LYS A 249 1.70 2.37 -6.79
C LYS A 249 0.68 2.74 -5.73
N ILE A 250 0.20 1.73 -5.00
CA ILE A 250 -0.63 1.91 -3.82
C ILE A 250 0.26 1.95 -2.57
N GLU A 251 0.09 2.96 -1.70
CA GLU A 251 0.71 2.98 -0.38
C GLU A 251 -0.18 2.26 0.63
N GLY A 252 0.42 1.47 1.50
CA GLY A 252 -0.35 0.75 2.50
C GLY A 252 0.32 -0.51 3.05
N ARG A 253 1.65 -0.58 3.08
CA ARG A 253 2.40 -1.75 3.54
C ARG A 253 2.09 -2.19 4.98
N MET A 254 1.47 -1.32 5.79
CA MET A 254 1.01 -1.61 7.16
C MET A 254 -0.50 -1.90 7.24
N LYS A 255 -1.18 -1.94 6.12
CA LYS A 255 -2.64 -2.10 6.05
C LYS A 255 -3.04 -3.58 6.08
N THR A 256 -4.33 -3.83 6.37
CA THR A 256 -4.93 -5.16 6.43
C THR A 256 -5.17 -5.74 5.04
N ALA A 257 -5.42 -7.06 4.97
CA ALA A 257 -5.83 -7.72 3.72
C ALA A 257 -7.12 -7.13 3.14
N LEU A 258 -8.09 -6.73 3.97
CA LEU A 258 -9.31 -6.06 3.51
C LEU A 258 -9.00 -4.75 2.77
N TYR A 259 -8.10 -3.91 3.31
CA TYR A 259 -7.70 -2.68 2.64
C TYR A 259 -7.02 -2.98 1.29
N VAL A 260 -6.07 -3.89 1.28
CA VAL A 260 -5.31 -4.26 0.07
C VAL A 260 -6.24 -4.81 -1.00
N ALA A 261 -7.12 -5.73 -0.65
CA ALA A 261 -8.10 -6.30 -1.57
C ALA A 261 -9.06 -5.24 -2.14
N THR A 262 -9.62 -4.38 -1.27
CA THR A 262 -10.56 -3.34 -1.68
C THR A 262 -9.91 -2.37 -2.66
N VAL A 263 -8.74 -1.84 -2.32
CA VAL A 263 -8.06 -0.84 -3.14
C VAL A 263 -7.53 -1.45 -4.44
N ALA A 264 -6.88 -2.62 -4.38
CA ALA A 264 -6.35 -3.29 -5.57
C ALA A 264 -7.46 -3.63 -6.57
N ARG A 265 -8.53 -4.29 -6.13
CA ARG A 265 -9.68 -4.64 -6.96
C ARG A 265 -10.31 -3.41 -7.63
N THR A 266 -10.50 -2.34 -6.87
CA THR A 266 -11.14 -1.14 -7.37
C THR A 266 -10.30 -0.43 -8.43
N TYR A 267 -8.99 -0.25 -8.18
CA TYR A 267 -8.09 0.34 -9.18
C TYR A 267 -7.91 -0.56 -10.39
N ARG A 268 -7.83 -1.89 -10.20
CA ARG A 268 -7.75 -2.83 -11.32
C ARG A 268 -8.94 -2.68 -12.24
N LYS A 269 -10.15 -2.69 -11.67
CA LYS A 269 -11.39 -2.52 -12.43
C LYS A 269 -11.43 -1.15 -13.13
N ALA A 270 -11.08 -0.08 -12.44
CA ALA A 270 -11.09 1.26 -13.03
C ALA A 270 -10.12 1.40 -14.22
N ILE A 271 -8.91 0.83 -14.10
CA ILE A 271 -7.92 0.82 -15.18
C ILE A 271 -8.44 -0.02 -16.36
N ASP A 272 -8.93 -1.21 -16.12
CA ASP A 272 -9.41 -2.11 -17.18
C ASP A 272 -10.65 -1.53 -17.88
N ASP A 273 -11.61 -0.99 -17.13
CA ASP A 273 -12.80 -0.34 -17.68
C ASP A 273 -12.43 0.87 -18.56
N TYR A 274 -11.45 1.69 -18.14
CA TYR A 274 -10.99 2.82 -18.96
C TYR A 274 -10.28 2.37 -20.24
N LEU A 275 -9.45 1.34 -20.15
CA LEU A 275 -8.75 0.78 -21.32
C LEU A 275 -9.71 0.12 -22.30
N GLU A 276 -10.80 -0.46 -21.82
CA GLU A 276 -11.87 -0.99 -22.66
C GLU A 276 -12.66 0.14 -23.32
N SER A 277 -13.13 1.11 -22.53
CA SER A 277 -13.86 2.27 -22.99
C SER A 277 -13.87 3.39 -21.94
N PRO A 278 -13.48 4.64 -22.27
CA PRO A 278 -13.65 5.78 -21.38
C PRO A 278 -15.07 5.93 -20.82
N LYS A 279 -16.08 5.63 -21.65
CA LYS A 279 -17.49 5.69 -21.24
C LYS A 279 -17.81 4.68 -20.14
N LYS A 280 -17.29 3.45 -20.22
CA LYS A 280 -17.49 2.42 -19.19
C LYS A 280 -16.87 2.82 -17.85
N TYR A 281 -15.71 3.46 -17.89
CA TYR A 281 -15.09 4.03 -16.70
C TYR A 281 -15.95 5.13 -16.06
N GLU A 282 -16.50 6.05 -16.87
CA GLU A 282 -17.39 7.11 -16.39
C GLU A 282 -18.70 6.54 -15.79
N GLU A 283 -19.30 5.56 -16.45
CA GLU A 283 -20.53 4.90 -15.98
C GLU A 283 -20.35 4.17 -14.64
N ASN A 284 -19.15 3.66 -14.38
CA ASN A 284 -18.83 2.95 -13.13
C ASN A 284 -18.25 3.84 -12.02
N MET A 285 -18.15 5.15 -12.21
CA MET A 285 -17.46 6.06 -11.28
C MET A 285 -18.05 6.04 -9.87
N GLU A 286 -19.38 5.98 -9.74
CA GLU A 286 -20.06 5.89 -8.46
C GLU A 286 -19.66 4.61 -7.71
N TRP A 287 -19.59 3.48 -8.40
CA TRP A 287 -19.13 2.21 -7.83
C TRP A 287 -17.69 2.30 -7.33
N TYR A 288 -16.76 2.93 -8.08
CA TYR A 288 -15.37 3.08 -7.62
C TYR A 288 -15.28 3.92 -6.35
N ARG A 289 -16.01 5.03 -6.28
CA ARG A 289 -16.06 5.90 -5.10
C ARG A 289 -16.61 5.16 -3.88
N ASP A 290 -17.71 4.44 -4.05
CA ASP A 290 -18.29 3.60 -3.00
C ASP A 290 -17.27 2.57 -2.50
N GLN A 291 -16.69 1.79 -3.40
CA GLN A 291 -15.74 0.73 -2.98
C GLN A 291 -14.51 1.27 -2.28
N ILE A 292 -13.92 2.37 -2.73
CA ILE A 292 -12.76 2.99 -2.07
C ILE A 292 -13.11 3.49 -0.66
N SER A 293 -14.33 3.97 -0.44
CA SER A 293 -14.79 4.42 0.88
C SER A 293 -15.05 3.25 1.86
N ASN A 294 -15.20 2.02 1.36
CA ASN A 294 -15.44 0.83 2.18
C ASN A 294 -14.19 0.28 2.90
N CYS A 295 -13.03 0.89 2.72
CA CYS A 295 -11.84 0.57 3.51
C CYS A 295 -11.53 1.67 4.54
N THR A 296 -10.64 1.37 5.48
CA THR A 296 -10.21 2.37 6.47
C THR A 296 -9.36 3.46 5.83
N TYR A 297 -9.88 4.67 5.70
CA TYR A 297 -9.22 5.81 5.07
C TYR A 297 -9.38 7.10 5.89
N ARG A 298 -8.61 8.13 5.53
CA ARG A 298 -8.86 9.52 5.87
C ARG A 298 -9.39 10.23 4.63
N GLN A 299 -10.11 11.34 4.80
CA GLN A 299 -10.60 12.12 3.66
C GLN A 299 -9.57 12.19 2.54
N PHE A 300 -10.03 12.20 1.29
CA PHE A 300 -9.17 12.10 0.12
C PHE A 300 -8.71 13.44 -0.43
N THR A 301 -7.56 13.42 -1.08
CA THR A 301 -6.94 14.53 -1.83
C THR A 301 -6.23 13.98 -3.06
N THR A 302 -6.05 14.83 -4.07
CA THR A 302 -5.19 14.55 -5.22
C THR A 302 -3.70 14.87 -4.96
N GLY A 303 -3.35 15.26 -3.73
CA GLY A 303 -1.97 15.63 -3.37
C GLY A 303 -1.44 16.79 -4.21
N PHE A 304 -0.26 16.61 -4.78
CA PHE A 304 0.41 17.61 -5.60
C PHE A 304 0.10 17.51 -7.10
N PHE A 305 -0.66 16.53 -7.56
CA PHE A 305 -0.85 16.26 -8.97
C PHE A 305 -1.40 17.44 -9.79
N TYR A 306 -2.27 18.26 -9.19
CA TYR A 306 -2.85 19.45 -9.83
C TYR A 306 -2.31 20.78 -9.28
N GLY A 307 -1.24 20.74 -8.50
CA GLY A 307 -0.60 21.90 -7.91
C GLY A 307 -0.26 21.73 -6.44
N LYS A 308 0.23 22.79 -5.80
CA LYS A 308 0.56 22.74 -4.38
C LYS A 308 -0.71 22.54 -3.55
N PRO A 309 -0.74 21.54 -2.66
CA PRO A 309 -1.85 21.37 -1.73
C PRO A 309 -1.99 22.58 -0.82
N ASP A 310 -3.21 23.01 -0.61
CA ASP A 310 -3.57 24.07 0.32
C ASP A 310 -4.09 23.53 1.67
N HIS A 311 -4.70 24.41 2.47
CA HIS A 311 -5.30 24.04 3.74
C HIS A 311 -6.42 23.00 3.62
N GLU A 312 -7.11 22.91 2.48
CA GLU A 312 -8.17 21.92 2.24
C GLU A 312 -7.62 20.49 2.13
N SER A 313 -6.32 20.34 1.89
CA SER A 313 -5.64 19.04 1.83
C SER A 313 -5.28 18.44 3.19
N GLN A 314 -5.65 19.13 4.28
CA GLN A 314 -5.39 18.72 5.66
C GLN A 314 -6.69 18.44 6.42
N ILE A 315 -6.61 17.65 7.49
CA ILE A 315 -7.71 17.35 8.39
C ILE A 315 -7.48 18.05 9.71
N TYR A 316 -8.38 18.99 10.07
CA TYR A 316 -8.23 19.84 11.25
C TYR A 316 -9.11 19.40 12.42
N ASP A 317 -10.22 18.74 12.16
CA ASP A 317 -11.29 18.46 13.12
C ASP A 317 -11.17 17.10 13.82
N SER A 318 -10.55 16.11 13.17
CA SER A 318 -10.40 14.78 13.75
C SER A 318 -9.13 14.06 13.31
N ASN A 319 -8.60 13.17 14.17
CA ASN A 319 -7.58 12.18 13.82
C ASN A 319 -8.23 10.84 13.45
N THR A 320 -9.54 10.81 13.25
CA THR A 320 -10.30 9.59 13.14
C THR A 320 -10.26 9.08 11.71
N TYR A 321 -9.86 7.83 11.54
CA TYR A 321 -10.09 7.11 10.31
C TYR A 321 -11.58 6.84 10.17
N VAL A 322 -12.11 7.03 8.97
CA VAL A 322 -13.43 6.54 8.60
C VAL A 322 -13.31 5.03 8.42
N LYS A 323 -14.23 4.28 8.99
CA LYS A 323 -14.29 2.82 8.90
C LYS A 323 -15.75 2.42 8.70
N GLU A 324 -16.09 2.05 7.50
CA GLU A 324 -17.46 1.63 7.17
C GLU A 324 -17.66 0.12 7.28
N TYR A 325 -16.59 -0.66 7.16
CA TYR A 325 -16.64 -2.13 7.24
C TYR A 325 -15.66 -2.69 8.25
N THR A 326 -16.11 -3.72 8.97
CA THR A 326 -15.26 -4.56 9.82
C THR A 326 -14.80 -5.79 9.06
N TYR A 327 -13.49 -5.99 9.04
CA TYR A 327 -12.85 -7.18 8.48
C TYR A 327 -13.08 -8.40 9.39
N LEU A 328 -13.74 -9.45 8.89
CA LEU A 328 -14.08 -10.66 9.66
C LEU A 328 -13.11 -11.80 9.44
N GLY A 329 -12.60 -12.00 8.23
CA GLY A 329 -11.64 -13.03 7.90
C GLY A 329 -11.49 -13.30 6.41
N ILE A 330 -10.62 -14.27 6.09
CA ILE A 330 -10.37 -14.76 4.73
C ILE A 330 -10.82 -16.21 4.64
N VAL A 331 -11.50 -16.54 3.55
CA VAL A 331 -11.94 -17.91 3.25
C VAL A 331 -10.75 -18.78 2.84
N GLY A 332 -10.64 -19.94 3.46
CA GLY A 332 -9.63 -20.94 3.17
C GLY A 332 -10.18 -22.17 2.43
N GLU A 333 -9.79 -23.33 2.87
CA GLU A 333 -10.14 -24.60 2.22
C GLU A 333 -11.59 -25.04 2.55
N LYS A 334 -12.22 -25.76 1.60
CA LYS A 334 -13.52 -26.39 1.76
C LYS A 334 -13.37 -27.83 2.23
N ASP A 335 -14.18 -28.25 3.22
CA ASP A 335 -14.23 -29.64 3.65
C ASP A 335 -15.26 -30.49 2.88
N GLU A 336 -15.33 -31.79 3.16
CA GLU A 336 -16.28 -32.71 2.56
C GLU A 336 -17.75 -32.43 2.93
N GLN A 337 -17.98 -31.64 3.99
CA GLN A 337 -19.31 -31.25 4.46
C GLN A 337 -19.77 -29.91 3.84
N GLY A 338 -18.95 -29.29 2.99
CA GLY A 338 -19.26 -28.02 2.33
C GLY A 338 -18.97 -26.78 3.17
N ARG A 339 -18.28 -26.94 4.33
CA ARG A 339 -17.88 -25.82 5.19
C ARG A 339 -16.50 -25.30 4.75
N TYR A 340 -16.23 -24.03 5.06
CA TYR A 340 -14.98 -23.37 4.70
C TYR A 340 -14.18 -23.02 5.97
N THR A 341 -12.87 -23.17 5.90
CA THR A 341 -12.00 -22.67 6.96
C THR A 341 -11.92 -21.16 6.91
N ILE A 342 -11.82 -20.52 8.07
CA ILE A 342 -11.57 -19.08 8.24
C ILE A 342 -10.66 -18.87 9.44
N GLU A 343 -9.76 -17.88 9.34
CA GLU A 343 -9.06 -17.32 10.50
C GLU A 343 -9.75 -16.02 10.91
N GLN A 344 -10.39 -16.03 12.07
CA GLN A 344 -11.18 -14.92 12.57
C GLN A 344 -10.34 -13.67 12.83
N ARG A 345 -10.83 -12.52 12.41
CA ARG A 345 -10.20 -11.21 12.63
C ARG A 345 -11.00 -10.34 13.59
N ASN A 346 -12.31 -10.37 13.51
CA ASN A 346 -13.23 -9.73 14.44
C ASN A 346 -14.41 -10.64 14.73
N LYS A 347 -15.08 -10.41 15.87
CA LYS A 347 -16.22 -11.21 16.32
C LYS A 347 -17.40 -11.12 15.33
N PHE A 348 -17.98 -12.28 15.04
CA PHE A 348 -19.27 -12.43 14.36
C PHE A 348 -20.02 -13.64 14.92
N SER A 349 -21.31 -13.77 14.60
CA SER A 349 -22.19 -14.77 15.21
C SER A 349 -23.05 -15.49 14.18
N VAL A 350 -23.56 -16.66 14.53
CA VAL A 350 -24.59 -17.37 13.76
C VAL A 350 -25.84 -16.49 13.67
N GLY A 351 -26.45 -16.44 12.50
CA GLY A 351 -27.62 -15.60 12.21
C GLY A 351 -27.28 -14.15 11.82
N GLU A 352 -26.01 -13.75 11.90
CA GLU A 352 -25.57 -12.43 11.52
C GLU A 352 -25.48 -12.29 9.99
N GLU A 353 -25.91 -11.14 9.46
CA GLU A 353 -25.74 -10.79 8.05
C GLU A 353 -24.35 -10.21 7.81
N ILE A 354 -23.62 -10.79 6.87
CA ILE A 354 -22.28 -10.38 6.48
C ILE A 354 -22.15 -10.30 4.96
N GLU A 355 -21.09 -9.69 4.49
CA GLU A 355 -20.79 -9.59 3.06
C GLU A 355 -19.54 -10.40 2.71
N VAL A 356 -19.63 -11.16 1.63
CA VAL A 356 -18.52 -11.84 0.96
C VAL A 356 -18.05 -10.94 -0.18
N MET A 357 -16.82 -10.47 -0.10
CA MET A 357 -16.18 -9.66 -1.12
C MET A 357 -15.34 -10.54 -2.05
N LYS A 358 -15.70 -10.59 -3.32
CA LYS A 358 -15.02 -11.37 -4.36
C LYS A 358 -14.06 -10.53 -5.19
N PRO A 359 -13.03 -11.16 -5.80
CA PRO A 359 -12.05 -10.46 -6.63
C PRO A 359 -12.64 -9.81 -7.90
N ASP A 360 -13.68 -10.42 -8.48
CA ASP A 360 -14.33 -9.97 -9.72
C ASP A 360 -15.19 -8.71 -9.57
N GLY A 361 -15.43 -8.26 -8.34
CA GLY A 361 -16.17 -7.03 -8.03
C GLY A 361 -17.59 -7.27 -7.53
N ASP A 362 -18.13 -8.45 -7.64
CA ASP A 362 -19.45 -8.79 -7.12
C ASP A 362 -19.37 -9.17 -5.65
N ASN A 363 -20.13 -8.44 -4.82
CA ASN A 363 -20.26 -8.76 -3.40
C ASN A 363 -21.54 -9.53 -3.17
N ILE A 364 -21.50 -10.48 -2.22
CA ILE A 364 -22.66 -11.31 -1.89
C ILE A 364 -23.02 -11.09 -0.42
N THR A 365 -24.23 -10.62 -0.15
CA THR A 365 -24.76 -10.54 1.22
C THR A 365 -25.31 -11.91 1.61
N VAL A 366 -24.86 -12.42 2.76
CA VAL A 366 -25.23 -13.75 3.26
C VAL A 366 -25.46 -13.75 4.76
N THR A 367 -26.24 -14.72 5.23
CA THR A 367 -26.42 -14.96 6.67
C THR A 367 -25.53 -16.12 7.13
N VAL A 368 -24.80 -15.95 8.21
CA VAL A 368 -23.97 -17.01 8.81
C VAL A 368 -24.88 -18.14 9.32
N LYS A 369 -24.82 -19.32 8.69
CA LYS A 369 -25.67 -20.46 9.02
C LYS A 369 -25.10 -21.30 10.17
N GLY A 370 -23.77 -21.39 10.27
CA GLY A 370 -23.13 -22.16 11.32
C GLY A 370 -21.64 -21.81 11.46
N ILE A 371 -21.14 -22.01 12.66
CA ILE A 371 -19.74 -21.84 13.04
C ILE A 371 -19.33 -23.07 13.86
N TRP A 372 -18.14 -23.62 13.59
CA TRP A 372 -17.56 -24.73 14.35
C TRP A 372 -16.09 -24.44 14.67
N ASP A 373 -15.64 -24.94 15.81
CA ASP A 373 -14.22 -24.92 16.17
C ASP A 373 -13.41 -25.97 15.37
N ASP A 374 -12.12 -26.06 15.63
CA ASP A 374 -11.20 -27.01 14.98
C ASP A 374 -11.43 -28.46 15.42
N GLU A 375 -12.13 -28.68 16.54
CA GLU A 375 -12.57 -30.01 16.99
C GLU A 375 -13.93 -30.42 16.39
N GLY A 376 -14.61 -29.51 15.68
CA GLY A 376 -15.91 -29.74 15.05
C GLY A 376 -17.12 -29.48 15.97
N ASN A 377 -16.91 -28.84 17.13
CA ASN A 377 -18.00 -28.46 18.02
C ASN A 377 -18.69 -27.19 17.49
N ALA A 378 -20.02 -27.21 17.49
CA ALA A 378 -20.81 -26.05 17.06
C ALA A 378 -20.67 -24.87 18.06
N MET A 379 -20.56 -23.67 17.50
CA MET A 379 -20.39 -22.42 18.25
C MET A 379 -21.46 -21.42 17.84
N GLU A 380 -21.94 -20.59 18.79
CA GLU A 380 -22.87 -19.50 18.50
C GLU A 380 -22.17 -18.27 17.93
N SER A 381 -20.88 -18.10 18.20
CA SER A 381 -20.08 -16.97 17.72
C SER A 381 -18.60 -17.30 17.60
N ALA A 382 -17.87 -16.50 16.85
CA ALA A 382 -16.41 -16.51 16.70
C ALA A 382 -15.77 -15.44 17.63
N PRO A 383 -15.50 -15.71 18.92
CA PRO A 383 -15.17 -14.67 19.89
C PRO A 383 -13.69 -14.26 19.93
N HIS A 384 -12.76 -15.12 19.48
CA HIS A 384 -11.34 -14.95 19.74
C HIS A 384 -10.56 -14.57 18.48
N PRO A 385 -9.74 -13.48 18.51
CA PRO A 385 -8.90 -13.10 17.41
C PRO A 385 -7.96 -14.24 16.96
N LYS A 386 -7.84 -14.42 15.64
CA LYS A 386 -7.03 -15.49 15.01
C LYS A 386 -7.46 -16.92 15.31
N GLN A 387 -8.66 -17.12 15.85
CA GLN A 387 -9.22 -18.45 15.99
C GLN A 387 -9.45 -19.05 14.60
N LYS A 388 -9.00 -20.29 14.40
CA LYS A 388 -9.32 -21.07 13.21
C LYS A 388 -10.68 -21.71 13.40
N LEU A 389 -11.54 -21.56 12.43
CA LEU A 389 -12.93 -21.96 12.50
C LEU A 389 -13.35 -22.57 11.17
N TRP A 390 -14.43 -23.35 11.24
CA TRP A 390 -15.20 -23.75 10.06
C TRP A 390 -16.50 -22.96 10.04
N ILE A 391 -16.90 -22.51 8.85
CA ILE A 391 -18.15 -21.76 8.65
C ILE A 391 -18.97 -22.34 7.53
N ASP A 392 -20.31 -22.20 7.65
CA ASP A 392 -21.26 -22.41 6.57
C ASP A 392 -22.04 -21.12 6.33
N LEU A 393 -21.97 -20.60 5.11
CA LEU A 393 -22.71 -19.43 4.67
C LEU A 393 -23.85 -19.78 3.69
N GLY A 394 -23.95 -21.06 3.30
CA GLY A 394 -24.97 -21.57 2.37
C GLY A 394 -24.80 -21.12 0.92
N VAL A 395 -23.64 -20.63 0.57
CA VAL A 395 -23.25 -20.25 -0.78
C VAL A 395 -21.86 -20.83 -1.11
N GLU A 396 -21.56 -20.98 -2.40
CA GLU A 396 -20.21 -21.33 -2.83
C GLU A 396 -19.26 -20.15 -2.67
N LEU A 397 -18.12 -20.45 -2.02
CA LEU A 397 -17.03 -19.49 -1.79
C LEU A 397 -15.78 -19.98 -2.50
N ASP A 398 -14.94 -19.00 -2.84
CA ASP A 398 -13.61 -19.28 -3.36
C ASP A 398 -12.55 -19.01 -2.27
N LYS A 399 -11.45 -19.72 -2.36
CA LYS A 399 -10.30 -19.44 -1.50
C LYS A 399 -9.84 -18.00 -1.73
N PHE A 400 -9.56 -17.30 -0.65
CA PHE A 400 -9.24 -15.86 -0.58
C PHE A 400 -10.43 -14.90 -0.69
N ASP A 401 -11.67 -15.35 -0.84
CA ASP A 401 -12.83 -14.46 -0.61
C ASP A 401 -12.70 -13.80 0.77
N ILE A 402 -13.06 -12.52 0.86
CA ILE A 402 -12.95 -11.76 2.11
C ILE A 402 -14.32 -11.59 2.74
N LEU A 403 -14.42 -11.95 4.02
CA LEU A 403 -15.61 -11.73 4.81
C LEU A 403 -15.51 -10.38 5.53
N ARG A 404 -16.55 -9.57 5.40
CA ARG A 404 -16.65 -8.26 6.03
C ARG A 404 -18.08 -7.96 6.47
N ARG A 405 -18.24 -7.04 7.39
CA ARG A 405 -19.54 -6.58 7.88
C ARG A 405 -19.60 -5.08 7.85
N LYS A 406 -20.70 -4.52 7.36
CA LYS A 406 -20.94 -3.08 7.43
C LYS A 406 -21.13 -2.65 8.90
N GLU A 407 -20.45 -1.59 9.32
CA GLU A 407 -20.67 -1.02 10.65
C GLU A 407 -22.07 -0.38 10.68
N MET A 408 -22.84 -0.67 11.73
CA MET A 408 -24.11 0.03 11.96
C MET A 408 -23.76 1.39 12.59
N GLU A 409 -24.39 2.46 12.07
CA GLU A 409 -24.28 3.81 12.60
C GLU A 409 -24.72 3.91 14.05
#